data_817efe7150c74f68c1362f585dbf1487
#
_entry.id   817efe7150c74f68c1362f585dbf1487
#
_cell.length_a   1.000
_cell.length_b   1.000
_cell.length_c   1.000
_cell.angle_alpha   90.00
_cell.angle_beta   90.00
_cell.angle_gamma   90.00
#
_symmetry.space_group_name_H-M   'P 1'
#
loop_
_entity.id
_entity.type
_entity.pdbx_description
1 polymer ?
#
loop_
_entity_poly.entity_id
_entity_poly.type
_entity_poly.pdbx_seq_one_letter_code
_entity_poly.pdbx_strand_id
1 'polypeptide(L)'
;MCRVQRKNLIKRIALTTFAVLLTACSKPDISGVWIPEKVAKDEVFFDYYIIEKKKDSNRYLLKNVTYRIKGGNSYRPMKLPKLIGGQPEKVLELIKDNTYCVEGSLQTECVVYTDGKLDFYNQGRFVKSKKNPPEIPVNQ
;
A
#
# COMPACT_ATOMS: atom_id res chain seq x y z
N MET A 1 -56.79 -13.36 -4.35
CA MET A 1 -55.53 -13.59 -5.13
C MET A 1 -54.36 -12.68 -4.83
N CYS A 2 -54.45 -11.69 -3.96
CA CYS A 2 -53.38 -10.73 -3.67
C CYS A 2 -52.43 -11.09 -2.50
N ARG A 3 -52.62 -12.17 -1.79
CA ARG A 3 -51.78 -12.53 -0.61
C ARG A 3 -50.49 -13.28 -0.91
N VAL A 4 -50.36 -13.88 -2.07
CA VAL A 4 -49.20 -14.73 -2.40
C VAL A 4 -47.99 -13.90 -2.89
N GLN A 5 -48.21 -12.75 -3.53
CA GLN A 5 -47.12 -11.93 -4.08
C GLN A 5 -46.35 -11.14 -3.01
N ARG A 6 -46.96 -10.77 -1.88
CA ARG A 6 -46.28 -10.04 -0.80
C ARG A 6 -45.21 -10.87 -0.08
N LYS A 7 -45.43 -12.18 0.07
CA LYS A 7 -44.45 -13.05 0.75
C LYS A 7 -43.19 -13.27 -0.08
N ASN A 8 -43.30 -13.30 -1.40
CA ASN A 8 -42.13 -13.48 -2.28
C ASN A 8 -41.33 -12.20 -2.46
N LEU A 9 -41.99 -11.03 -2.39
CA LEU A 9 -41.31 -9.75 -2.48
C LEU A 9 -40.45 -9.47 -1.22
N ILE A 10 -41.01 -9.78 -0.04
CA ILE A 10 -40.26 -9.61 1.24
C ILE A 10 -39.07 -10.56 1.31
N LYS A 11 -39.20 -11.80 0.83
CA LYS A 11 -38.08 -12.76 0.79
C LYS A 11 -36.97 -12.31 -0.16
N ARG A 12 -37.31 -11.72 -1.30
CA ARG A 12 -36.29 -11.19 -2.26
C ARG A 12 -35.58 -9.94 -1.74
N ILE A 13 -36.28 -9.06 -1.06
CA ILE A 13 -35.70 -7.86 -0.43
C ILE A 13 -34.79 -8.25 0.74
N ALA A 14 -35.19 -9.21 1.57
CA ALA A 14 -34.37 -9.69 2.68
C ALA A 14 -33.08 -10.38 2.20
N LEU A 15 -33.13 -11.12 1.07
CA LEU A 15 -31.95 -11.80 0.53
C LEU A 15 -30.95 -10.86 -0.10
N THR A 16 -31.43 -9.82 -0.80
CA THR A 16 -30.56 -8.76 -1.38
C THR A 16 -29.94 -7.86 -0.32
N THR A 17 -30.67 -7.53 0.75
CA THR A 17 -30.15 -6.72 1.85
C THR A 17 -29.06 -7.47 2.64
N PHE A 18 -29.21 -8.80 2.79
CA PHE A 18 -28.20 -9.62 3.48
C PHE A 18 -26.90 -9.77 2.68
N ALA A 19 -26.99 -9.86 1.34
CA ALA A 19 -25.82 -9.94 0.47
C ALA A 19 -24.98 -8.65 0.49
N VAL A 20 -25.60 -7.47 0.60
CA VAL A 20 -24.91 -6.18 0.68
C VAL A 20 -24.18 -6.00 2.01
N LEU A 21 -24.71 -6.55 3.11
CA LEU A 21 -24.08 -6.46 4.43
C LEU A 21 -22.81 -7.33 4.57
N LEU A 22 -22.68 -8.40 3.76
CA LEU A 22 -21.50 -9.26 3.80
C LEU A 22 -20.27 -8.68 3.07
N THR A 23 -20.43 -7.68 2.21
CA THR A 23 -19.33 -7.05 1.50
C THR A 23 -18.67 -5.91 2.28
N ALA A 24 -19.27 -5.45 3.38
CA ALA A 24 -18.82 -4.27 4.14
C ALA A 24 -17.70 -4.52 5.16
N CYS A 25 -17.25 -5.78 5.35
CA CYS A 25 -16.31 -6.12 6.42
C CYS A 25 -14.97 -6.69 5.98
N SER A 26 -14.62 -6.69 4.69
CA SER A 26 -13.29 -7.13 4.29
C SER A 26 -12.28 -6.00 4.51
N LYS A 27 -11.35 -6.20 5.44
CA LYS A 27 -10.21 -5.30 5.64
C LYS A 27 -9.40 -5.21 4.34
N PRO A 28 -8.96 -4.01 3.94
CA PRO A 28 -8.20 -3.86 2.70
C PRO A 28 -6.88 -4.66 2.79
N ASP A 29 -6.55 -5.35 1.70
CA ASP A 29 -5.25 -6.00 1.57
C ASP A 29 -4.24 -5.00 1.02
N ILE A 30 -3.29 -4.60 1.86
CA ILE A 30 -2.22 -3.67 1.51
C ILE A 30 -0.98 -4.35 0.93
N SER A 31 -1.01 -5.67 0.69
CA SER A 31 0.12 -6.36 0.08
C SER A 31 0.41 -5.88 -1.35
N GLY A 32 1.68 -5.87 -1.73
CA GLY A 32 2.14 -5.46 -3.06
C GLY A 32 3.35 -4.55 -3.03
N VAL A 33 3.67 -3.99 -4.19
CA VAL A 33 4.76 -3.04 -4.39
C VAL A 33 4.20 -1.63 -4.42
N TRP A 34 4.74 -0.73 -3.62
CA TRP A 34 4.28 0.63 -3.44
C TRP A 34 5.37 1.63 -3.81
N ILE A 35 5.08 2.52 -4.76
CA ILE A 35 5.99 3.54 -5.26
C ILE A 35 5.48 4.94 -4.92
N PRO A 36 6.36 5.94 -4.75
CA PRO A 36 5.92 7.31 -4.54
C PRO A 36 4.95 7.77 -5.63
N GLU A 37 3.85 8.41 -5.26
CA GLU A 37 2.90 8.98 -6.24
C GLU A 37 3.55 10.07 -7.08
N LYS A 38 4.50 10.79 -6.50
CA LYS A 38 5.27 11.85 -7.18
C LYS A 38 6.74 11.74 -6.78
N VAL A 39 7.60 11.91 -7.76
CA VAL A 39 9.06 12.03 -7.57
C VAL A 39 9.46 13.44 -7.99
N ALA A 40 10.11 14.19 -7.10
CA ALA A 40 10.57 15.53 -7.41
C ALA A 40 11.73 15.49 -8.43
N LYS A 41 11.87 16.54 -9.26
CA LYS A 41 12.93 16.61 -10.29
C LYS A 41 14.34 16.65 -9.71
N ASP A 42 14.48 17.12 -8.48
CA ASP A 42 15.74 17.24 -7.74
C ASP A 42 15.97 16.06 -6.77
N GLU A 43 15.07 15.09 -6.75
CA GLU A 43 15.21 13.93 -5.89
C GLU A 43 16.48 13.15 -6.20
N VAL A 44 17.22 12.78 -5.16
CA VAL A 44 18.48 12.03 -5.26
C VAL A 44 18.26 10.55 -5.06
N PHE A 45 17.27 10.20 -4.26
CA PHE A 45 16.95 8.81 -3.93
C PHE A 45 15.52 8.48 -4.35
N PHE A 46 15.32 7.24 -4.72
CA PHE A 46 14.02 6.66 -4.99
C PHE A 46 13.81 5.49 -4.05
N ASP A 47 12.86 5.67 -3.13
CA ASP A 47 12.45 4.64 -2.19
C ASP A 47 11.15 4.02 -2.64
N TYR A 48 11.07 2.69 -2.61
CA TYR A 48 9.81 1.99 -2.75
C TYR A 48 9.67 0.90 -1.70
N TYR A 49 8.45 0.47 -1.47
CA TYR A 49 8.12 -0.51 -0.44
C TYR A 49 7.53 -1.77 -1.05
N ILE A 50 7.93 -2.91 -0.50
CA ILE A 50 7.29 -4.20 -0.74
C ILE A 50 6.59 -4.59 0.55
N ILE A 51 5.28 -4.83 0.46
CA ILE A 51 4.45 -5.26 1.59
C ILE A 51 3.96 -6.67 1.30
N GLU A 52 4.30 -7.61 2.17
CA GLU A 52 3.91 -9.02 2.05
C GLU A 52 3.02 -9.42 3.23
N LYS A 53 1.85 -9.99 2.96
CA LYS A 53 0.97 -10.48 4.01
C LYS A 53 1.56 -11.72 4.66
N LYS A 54 1.65 -11.74 5.99
CA LYS A 54 2.04 -12.94 6.74
C LYS A 54 0.87 -13.93 6.77
N LYS A 55 1.18 -15.22 6.58
CA LYS A 55 0.16 -16.28 6.64
C LYS A 55 -0.56 -16.25 7.99
N ASP A 56 -1.88 -16.47 7.93
CA ASP A 56 -2.78 -16.63 9.08
C ASP A 56 -2.74 -15.50 10.11
N SER A 57 -2.41 -14.28 9.68
CA SER A 57 -2.34 -13.11 10.55
C SER A 57 -2.83 -11.83 9.88
N ASN A 58 -3.13 -10.82 10.70
CA ASN A 58 -3.39 -9.45 10.25
C ASN A 58 -2.10 -8.61 10.19
N ARG A 59 -0.96 -9.29 10.05
CA ARG A 59 0.38 -8.68 10.02
C ARG A 59 0.94 -8.71 8.61
N TYR A 60 1.76 -7.72 8.31
CA TYR A 60 2.43 -7.59 7.04
C TYR A 60 3.93 -7.36 7.27
N LEU A 61 4.74 -7.90 6.38
CA LEU A 61 6.17 -7.63 6.33
C LEU A 61 6.41 -6.44 5.42
N LEU A 62 7.07 -5.40 5.93
CA LEU A 62 7.42 -4.19 5.20
C LEU A 62 8.91 -4.22 4.86
N LYS A 63 9.23 -4.17 3.58
CA LYS A 63 10.60 -4.05 3.04
C LYS A 63 10.73 -2.72 2.34
N ASN A 64 11.75 -1.95 2.69
CA ASN A 64 12.14 -0.74 1.95
C ASN A 64 13.28 -1.07 0.99
N VAL A 65 13.23 -0.53 -0.22
CA VAL A 65 14.31 -0.63 -1.22
C VAL A 65 14.62 0.75 -1.73
N THR A 66 15.90 1.14 -1.64
CA THR A 66 16.39 2.48 -2.00
C THR A 66 17.33 2.42 -3.21
N TYR A 67 17.03 3.23 -4.21
CA TYR A 67 17.92 3.50 -5.33
C TYR A 67 18.41 4.95 -5.31
N ARG A 68 19.67 5.14 -5.64
CA ARG A 68 20.18 6.47 -5.99
C ARG A 68 19.88 6.70 -7.47
N ILE A 69 19.11 7.76 -7.77
CA ILE A 69 18.63 8.06 -9.13
C ILE A 69 19.29 9.30 -9.74
N LYS A 70 19.97 10.11 -8.93
CA LYS A 70 20.67 11.31 -9.37
C LYS A 70 22.04 11.42 -8.70
N GLY A 71 23.02 11.89 -9.43
CA GLY A 71 24.38 12.12 -8.90
C GLY A 71 25.45 12.02 -9.97
N GLY A 72 26.69 11.97 -9.52
CA GLY A 72 27.85 12.11 -10.37
C GLY A 72 28.33 13.58 -10.44
N ASN A 73 29.25 13.86 -11.34
CA ASN A 73 29.73 15.20 -11.63
C ASN A 73 29.61 15.48 -13.14
N SER A 74 29.95 16.69 -13.57
CA SER A 74 29.90 17.11 -14.98
C SER A 74 30.73 16.23 -15.93
N TYR A 75 31.76 15.57 -15.42
CA TYR A 75 32.64 14.68 -16.19
C TYR A 75 32.15 13.23 -16.20
N ARG A 76 31.44 12.80 -15.15
CA ARG A 76 30.89 11.45 -15.01
C ARG A 76 29.47 11.49 -14.43
N PRO A 77 28.49 11.91 -15.21
CA PRO A 77 27.10 11.88 -14.76
C PRO A 77 26.64 10.44 -14.55
N MET A 78 25.79 10.22 -13.57
CA MET A 78 25.20 8.93 -13.34
C MET A 78 24.19 8.62 -14.45
N LYS A 79 24.46 7.57 -15.23
CA LYS A 79 23.59 7.18 -16.37
C LYS A 79 22.47 6.23 -15.99
N LEU A 80 22.66 5.44 -14.94
CA LEU A 80 21.73 4.41 -14.50
C LEU A 80 21.51 4.51 -13.00
N PRO A 81 20.31 4.17 -12.52
CA PRO A 81 20.04 4.06 -11.09
C PRO A 81 20.98 3.07 -10.42
N LYS A 82 21.46 3.40 -9.23
CA LYS A 82 22.31 2.54 -8.42
C LYS A 82 21.54 2.06 -7.20
N LEU A 83 21.40 0.74 -7.04
CA LEU A 83 20.83 0.15 -5.84
C LEU A 83 21.74 0.47 -4.64
N ILE A 84 21.18 1.11 -3.64
CA ILE A 84 21.86 1.41 -2.37
C ILE A 84 21.62 0.28 -1.38
N GLY A 85 20.46 -0.36 -1.46
CA GLY A 85 20.04 -1.42 -0.53
C GLY A 85 18.65 -1.12 0.03
N GLY A 86 18.41 -1.64 1.21
CA GLY A 86 17.18 -1.44 1.95
C GLY A 86 17.44 -1.44 3.45
N GLN A 87 16.48 -0.98 4.21
CA GLN A 87 16.49 -1.08 5.66
C GLN A 87 16.07 -2.49 6.10
N PRO A 88 16.39 -2.90 7.35
CA PRO A 88 15.86 -4.13 7.91
C PRO A 88 14.35 -4.25 7.76
N GLU A 89 13.87 -5.46 7.53
CA GLU A 89 12.44 -5.73 7.42
C GLU A 89 11.73 -5.36 8.72
N LYS A 90 10.57 -4.71 8.59
CA LYS A 90 9.71 -4.32 9.71
C LYS A 90 8.39 -5.07 9.62
N VAL A 91 7.74 -5.27 10.74
CA VAL A 91 6.40 -5.87 10.81
C VAL A 91 5.37 -4.77 11.00
N LEU A 92 4.37 -4.70 10.12
CA LEU A 92 3.21 -3.84 10.26
C LEU A 92 2.06 -4.62 10.89
N GLU A 93 1.40 -4.02 11.86
CA GLU A 93 0.18 -4.51 12.47
C GLU A 93 -0.98 -3.56 12.22
N LEU A 94 -2.17 -4.09 11.93
CA LEU A 94 -3.38 -3.30 11.86
C LEU A 94 -3.78 -2.87 13.29
N ILE A 95 -3.72 -1.57 13.55
CA ILE A 95 -4.03 -1.01 14.87
C ILE A 95 -5.49 -0.55 14.92
N LYS A 96 -5.95 0.18 13.90
CA LYS A 96 -7.30 0.74 13.87
C LYS A 96 -7.71 1.02 12.43
N ASP A 97 -8.94 0.65 12.07
CA ASP A 97 -9.53 0.89 10.75
C ASP A 97 -8.56 0.49 9.62
N ASN A 98 -8.02 1.45 8.88
CA ASN A 98 -7.07 1.27 7.78
C ASN A 98 -5.65 1.73 8.14
N THR A 99 -5.32 1.81 9.43
CA THR A 99 -4.04 2.26 9.96
C THR A 99 -3.20 1.08 10.40
N TYR A 100 -2.03 0.96 9.80
CA TYR A 100 -1.05 -0.10 10.06
C TYR A 100 0.21 0.55 10.63
N CYS A 101 0.70 0.07 11.77
CA CYS A 101 1.89 0.62 12.41
C CYS A 101 2.98 -0.42 12.57
N VAL A 102 4.23 0.02 12.56
CA VAL A 102 5.38 -0.84 12.82
C VAL A 102 5.32 -1.36 14.25
N GLU A 103 5.46 -2.67 14.42
CA GLU A 103 5.49 -3.32 15.72
C GLU A 103 6.62 -2.72 16.58
N GLY A 104 6.27 -2.31 17.81
CA GLY A 104 7.22 -1.70 18.74
C GLY A 104 7.53 -0.22 18.52
N SER A 105 6.96 0.43 17.51
CA SER A 105 7.21 1.86 17.23
C SER A 105 6.41 2.85 18.08
N LEU A 106 5.62 2.37 19.05
CA LEU A 106 4.69 3.20 19.84
C LEU A 106 3.75 4.05 18.96
N GLN A 107 3.35 3.51 17.80
CA GLN A 107 2.48 4.17 16.82
C GLN A 107 3.08 5.45 16.18
N THR A 108 4.40 5.59 16.19
CA THR A 108 5.08 6.72 15.54
C THR A 108 5.41 6.45 14.07
N GLU A 109 5.52 5.17 13.67
CA GLU A 109 5.76 4.75 12.29
C GLU A 109 4.54 4.01 11.75
N CYS A 110 3.61 4.75 11.15
CA CYS A 110 2.36 4.18 10.65
C CYS A 110 2.16 4.49 9.16
N VAL A 111 1.36 3.64 8.53
CA VAL A 111 0.84 3.85 7.18
C VAL A 111 -0.69 3.80 7.22
N VAL A 112 -1.33 4.68 6.47
CA VAL A 112 -2.79 4.74 6.36
C VAL A 112 -3.20 4.38 4.93
N TYR A 113 -4.09 3.41 4.80
CA TYR A 113 -4.64 3.05 3.50
C TYR A 113 -5.93 3.85 3.25
N THR A 114 -5.95 4.63 2.16
CA THR A 114 -7.11 5.42 1.75
C THR A 114 -7.23 5.42 0.23
N ASP A 115 -8.39 5.04 -0.29
CA ASP A 115 -8.73 5.12 -1.71
C ASP A 115 -7.69 4.48 -2.65
N GLY A 116 -7.20 3.30 -2.28
CA GLY A 116 -6.22 2.57 -3.09
C GLY A 116 -4.78 3.08 -2.98
N LYS A 117 -4.49 3.97 -2.05
CA LYS A 117 -3.16 4.56 -1.81
C LYS A 117 -2.72 4.33 -0.37
N LEU A 118 -1.40 4.31 -0.16
CA LEU A 118 -0.80 4.32 1.17
C LEU A 118 -0.19 5.68 1.47
N ASP A 119 -0.52 6.22 2.63
CA ASP A 119 0.07 7.45 3.14
C ASP A 119 1.07 7.08 4.24
N PHE A 120 2.36 7.23 3.95
CA PHE A 120 3.43 6.97 4.91
C PHE A 120 3.71 8.22 5.70
N TYR A 121 3.70 8.10 7.02
CA TYR A 121 4.02 9.21 7.91
C TYR A 121 5.38 9.85 7.54
N ASN A 122 5.38 11.15 7.26
CA ASN A 122 6.53 11.96 6.84
C ASN A 122 7.19 11.61 5.48
N GLN A 123 6.63 10.68 4.69
CA GLN A 123 7.21 10.32 3.39
C GLN A 123 6.27 10.58 2.21
N GLY A 124 5.01 10.93 2.53
CA GLY A 124 3.99 11.22 1.54
C GLY A 124 3.24 10.00 1.04
N ARG A 125 2.62 10.17 -0.12
CA ARG A 125 1.64 9.24 -0.67
C ARG A 125 2.25 8.29 -1.69
N PHE A 126 1.88 7.01 -1.59
CA PHE A 126 2.34 5.93 -2.43
C PHE A 126 1.18 5.27 -3.18
N VAL A 127 1.44 4.86 -4.40
CA VAL A 127 0.51 4.15 -5.26
C VAL A 127 1.02 2.74 -5.54
N LYS A 128 0.10 1.80 -5.80
CA LYS A 128 0.46 0.41 -6.07
C LYS A 128 1.07 0.26 -7.46
N SER A 129 2.27 -0.29 -7.54
CA SER A 129 2.92 -0.65 -8.80
C SER A 129 2.34 -1.96 -9.33
N LYS A 130 2.20 -2.06 -10.66
CA LYS A 130 1.85 -3.31 -11.35
C LYS A 130 3.07 -4.21 -11.60
N LYS A 131 4.29 -3.69 -11.42
CA LYS A 131 5.56 -4.39 -11.66
C LYS A 131 6.32 -4.61 -10.37
N ASN A 132 7.02 -5.73 -10.27
CA ASN A 132 7.96 -6.05 -9.21
C ASN A 132 9.23 -6.65 -9.83
N PRO A 133 10.39 -5.97 -9.83
CA PRO A 133 10.61 -4.61 -9.32
C PRO A 133 9.85 -3.55 -10.16
N PRO A 134 9.55 -2.37 -9.58
CA PRO A 134 8.95 -1.27 -10.32
C PRO A 134 9.97 -0.65 -11.30
N GLU A 135 9.48 0.18 -12.20
CA GLU A 135 10.36 1.01 -13.02
C GLU A 135 11.03 2.07 -12.14
N ILE A 136 12.37 2.09 -12.16
CA ILE A 136 13.15 3.06 -11.39
C ILE A 136 13.35 4.30 -12.27
N PRO A 137 12.92 5.50 -11.83
CA PRO A 137 13.11 6.72 -12.61
C PRO A 137 14.60 7.06 -12.75
N VAL A 138 14.97 7.60 -13.89
CA VAL A 138 16.29 8.18 -14.12
C VAL A 138 16.12 9.68 -14.23
N ASN A 139 16.50 10.41 -13.19
CA ASN A 139 16.54 11.87 -13.23
C ASN A 139 17.86 12.31 -13.91
N GLN A 140 17.73 12.77 -15.15
CA GLN A 140 18.83 13.38 -15.90
C GLN A 140 19.10 14.80 -15.42
#